data_578ab2b1215b705a19272acc72c8a9e4
#
_entry.id   578ab2b1215b705a19272acc72c8a9e4
#
_cell.length_a   1.000
_cell.length_b   1.000
_cell.length_c   1.000
_cell.angle_alpha   90.00
_cell.angle_beta   90.00
_cell.angle_gamma   90.00
#
_symmetry.space_group_name_H-M   'P 1'
#
loop_
_entity.id
_entity.type
_entity.pdbx_description
1 polymer ?
#
loop_
_entity_poly.entity_id
_entity_poly.type
_entity_poly.pdbx_seq_one_letter_code
_entity_poly.pdbx_strand_id
1 'polypeptide(L)'
;VGYIHPEKIITNAGVRPGDSLILTKPIGTGVILAGDRLGMVSENDLEEAIRLMKLLNKSGAQVMKKYKISGATDITGFGLAGHALKMAKASRMSLKINMKDVPLIGNSYQLIDAGCIPGASFRNLDYAEKDIDFAEDLDYNLKMIAFDAQTSGGLLFSAPPEKVNEILEDLNSSGLINSKVIGYVMVPGEKYIYLNN
;
A
#
# COMPACT_ATOMS: atom_id res chain seq x y z
N VAL A 1 -15.31 4.96 15.21
CA VAL A 1 -16.36 3.94 15.42
C VAL A 1 -17.49 4.22 14.47
N GLY A 2 -18.04 3.18 13.83
CA GLY A 2 -19.14 3.31 12.87
C GLY A 2 -20.01 2.05 12.86
N TYR A 3 -21.08 2.09 12.08
CA TYR A 3 -21.98 0.96 11.87
C TYR A 3 -21.85 0.46 10.44
N ILE A 4 -21.82 -0.86 10.23
CA ILE A 4 -21.83 -1.50 8.92
C ILE A 4 -22.88 -2.62 8.89
N HIS A 5 -23.55 -2.76 7.75
CA HIS A 5 -24.47 -3.88 7.56
C HIS A 5 -23.68 -5.19 7.53
N PRO A 6 -24.09 -6.25 8.26
CA PRO A 6 -23.32 -7.51 8.36
C PRO A 6 -22.92 -8.12 7.02
N GLU A 7 -23.81 -8.08 6.03
CA GLU A 7 -23.55 -8.62 4.68
C GLU A 7 -22.65 -7.72 3.78
N LYS A 8 -22.25 -6.54 4.27
CA LYS A 8 -21.44 -5.58 3.50
C LYS A 8 -20.05 -5.36 4.12
N ILE A 9 -19.65 -6.24 5.02
CA ILE A 9 -18.34 -6.18 5.66
C ILE A 9 -17.27 -6.60 4.65
N ILE A 10 -16.26 -5.74 4.44
CA ILE A 10 -15.04 -6.06 3.73
C ILE A 10 -13.96 -6.22 4.81
N THR A 11 -13.27 -7.35 4.81
CA THR A 11 -12.26 -7.68 5.82
C THR A 11 -10.88 -7.80 5.20
N ASN A 12 -9.84 -7.96 6.01
CA ASN A 12 -8.50 -8.30 5.52
C ASN A 12 -8.47 -9.70 4.87
N ALA A 13 -9.39 -10.59 5.23
CA ALA A 13 -9.53 -11.92 4.64
C ALA A 13 -10.36 -11.84 3.34
N GLY A 14 -10.11 -12.79 2.43
CA GLY A 14 -10.95 -12.93 1.22
C GLY A 14 -10.26 -12.61 -0.09
N VAL A 15 -8.94 -12.40 -0.09
CA VAL A 15 -8.15 -12.36 -1.34
C VAL A 15 -8.06 -13.77 -1.95
N ARG A 16 -8.03 -13.85 -3.27
CA ARG A 16 -8.04 -15.14 -4.01
C ARG A 16 -6.80 -15.25 -4.89
N PRO A 17 -6.22 -16.44 -5.06
CA PRO A 17 -5.11 -16.64 -5.97
C PRO A 17 -5.46 -16.18 -7.39
N GLY A 18 -4.54 -15.45 -8.02
CA GLY A 18 -4.74 -14.86 -9.34
C GLY A 18 -5.32 -13.44 -9.33
N ASP A 19 -5.89 -12.97 -8.20
CA ASP A 19 -6.33 -11.59 -8.09
C ASP A 19 -5.15 -10.62 -8.23
N SER A 20 -5.39 -9.46 -8.85
CA SER A 20 -4.47 -8.32 -8.88
C SER A 20 -4.58 -7.52 -7.59
N LEU A 21 -3.45 -7.01 -7.09
CA LEU A 21 -3.39 -6.11 -5.93
C LEU A 21 -3.41 -4.65 -6.40
N ILE A 22 -4.37 -3.88 -5.94
CA ILE A 22 -4.55 -2.47 -6.30
C ILE A 22 -4.31 -1.61 -5.07
N LEU A 23 -3.40 -0.61 -5.19
CA LEU A 23 -3.14 0.42 -4.21
C LEU A 23 -3.75 1.75 -4.68
N THR A 24 -4.54 2.42 -3.83
CA THR A 24 -5.34 3.59 -4.25
C THR A 24 -4.68 4.94 -4.06
N LYS A 25 -3.60 5.02 -3.29
CA LYS A 25 -2.82 6.26 -3.09
C LYS A 25 -1.34 5.96 -3.09
N PRO A 26 -0.49 6.90 -3.52
CA PRO A 26 0.95 6.82 -3.32
C PRO A 26 1.33 6.68 -1.84
N ILE A 27 2.51 6.10 -1.59
CA ILE A 27 3.12 6.01 -0.25
C ILE A 27 4.36 6.89 -0.13
N GLY A 28 4.83 7.10 1.11
CA GLY A 28 6.00 7.94 1.39
C GLY A 28 5.73 9.06 2.40
N THR A 29 4.53 9.12 3.01
CA THR A 29 4.18 10.22 3.93
C THR A 29 5.12 10.33 5.12
N GLY A 30 5.58 9.20 5.68
CA GLY A 30 6.51 9.23 6.81
C GLY A 30 7.89 9.75 6.40
N VAL A 31 8.39 9.33 5.24
CA VAL A 31 9.66 9.81 4.67
C VAL A 31 9.61 11.30 4.38
N ILE A 32 8.54 11.78 3.72
CA ILE A 32 8.36 13.22 3.44
C ILE A 32 8.35 14.02 4.74
N LEU A 33 7.60 13.61 5.77
CA LEU A 33 7.56 14.31 7.06
C LEU A 33 8.89 14.23 7.82
N ALA A 34 9.67 13.16 7.66
CA ALA A 34 11.01 13.07 8.23
C ALA A 34 11.98 14.02 7.53
N GLY A 35 11.94 14.06 6.20
CA GLY A 35 12.74 14.99 5.40
C GLY A 35 12.38 16.47 5.64
N ASP A 36 11.09 16.79 5.82
CA ASP A 36 10.61 18.13 6.13
C ASP A 36 11.22 18.67 7.43
N ARG A 37 11.27 17.85 8.49
CA ARG A 37 11.93 18.20 9.76
C ARG A 37 13.42 18.54 9.61
N LEU A 38 14.06 18.03 8.57
CA LEU A 38 15.47 18.28 8.25
C LEU A 38 15.65 19.40 7.22
N GLY A 39 14.56 20.02 6.75
CA GLY A 39 14.59 21.05 5.72
C GLY A 39 15.01 20.55 4.32
N MET A 40 14.78 19.26 4.04
CA MET A 40 15.20 18.59 2.79
C MET A 40 14.07 18.35 1.80
N VAL A 41 12.84 18.74 2.11
CA VAL A 41 11.66 18.50 1.28
C VAL A 41 11.28 19.77 0.53
N SER A 42 10.91 19.65 -0.75
CA SER A 42 10.34 20.74 -1.49
C SER A 42 8.93 21.09 -0.99
N GLU A 43 8.53 22.34 -1.10
CA GLU A 43 7.17 22.80 -0.75
C GLU A 43 6.10 21.98 -1.51
N ASN A 44 6.33 21.70 -2.79
CA ASN A 44 5.41 20.90 -3.62
C ASN A 44 5.23 19.47 -3.10
N ASP A 45 6.32 18.79 -2.71
CA ASP A 45 6.24 17.41 -2.18
C ASP A 45 5.52 17.37 -0.83
N LEU A 46 5.74 18.38 0.02
CA LEU A 46 5.05 18.51 1.29
C LEU A 46 3.55 18.77 1.10
N GLU A 47 3.19 19.67 0.20
CA GLU A 47 1.80 19.97 -0.16
C GLU A 47 1.09 18.73 -0.73
N GLU A 48 1.76 17.97 -1.60
CA GLU A 48 1.22 16.72 -2.13
C GLU A 48 0.96 15.71 -1.01
N ALA A 49 1.92 15.51 -0.11
CA ALA A 49 1.74 14.61 1.03
C ALA A 49 0.56 15.04 1.91
N ILE A 50 0.44 16.33 2.23
CA ILE A 50 -0.67 16.88 3.02
C ILE A 50 -2.01 16.68 2.29
N ARG A 51 -2.07 16.92 0.99
CA ARG A 51 -3.26 16.71 0.16
C ARG A 51 -3.70 15.24 0.20
N LEU A 52 -2.77 14.31 0.05
CA LEU A 52 -3.05 12.87 0.09
C LEU A 52 -3.51 12.41 1.48
N MET A 53 -2.92 12.92 2.56
CA MET A 53 -3.39 12.66 3.93
C MET A 53 -4.81 13.17 4.18
N LYS A 54 -5.21 14.30 3.60
CA LYS A 54 -6.57 14.87 3.70
C LYS A 54 -7.58 14.16 2.79
N LEU A 55 -7.13 13.48 1.73
CA LEU A 55 -7.99 12.79 0.78
C LEU A 55 -8.64 11.58 1.46
N LEU A 56 -9.98 11.58 1.54
CA LEU A 56 -10.72 10.49 2.17
C LEU A 56 -10.71 9.21 1.33
N ASN A 57 -10.66 8.05 1.97
CA ASN A 57 -10.79 6.74 1.32
C ASN A 57 -12.24 6.39 0.93
N LYS A 58 -13.19 7.34 1.06
CA LYS A 58 -14.60 7.13 0.77
C LYS A 58 -14.85 6.68 -0.67
N SER A 59 -14.22 7.33 -1.65
CA SER A 59 -14.35 6.99 -3.08
C SER A 59 -13.85 5.57 -3.34
N GLY A 60 -12.68 5.20 -2.83
CA GLY A 60 -12.16 3.83 -2.94
C GLY A 60 -13.09 2.79 -2.31
N ALA A 61 -13.65 3.08 -1.15
CA ALA A 61 -14.63 2.20 -0.51
C ALA A 61 -15.93 2.05 -1.33
N GLN A 62 -16.36 3.09 -2.05
CA GLN A 62 -17.51 3.01 -2.95
C GLN A 62 -17.22 2.12 -4.17
N VAL A 63 -16.03 2.26 -4.77
CA VAL A 63 -15.58 1.41 -5.86
C VAL A 63 -15.48 -0.06 -5.40
N MET A 64 -14.85 -0.33 -4.26
CA MET A 64 -14.79 -1.69 -3.70
C MET A 64 -16.20 -2.31 -3.52
N LYS A 65 -17.19 -1.52 -3.06
CA LYS A 65 -18.58 -2.00 -2.93
C LYS A 65 -19.21 -2.30 -4.30
N LYS A 66 -19.00 -1.43 -5.31
CA LYS A 66 -19.52 -1.61 -6.68
C LYS A 66 -19.05 -2.95 -7.27
N TYR A 67 -17.77 -3.26 -7.10
CA TYR A 67 -17.16 -4.48 -7.65
C TYR A 67 -17.19 -5.69 -6.69
N LYS A 68 -17.88 -5.56 -5.53
CA LYS A 68 -18.03 -6.63 -4.53
C LYS A 68 -16.68 -7.21 -4.07
N ILE A 69 -15.71 -6.33 -3.84
CA ILE A 69 -14.40 -6.71 -3.32
C ILE A 69 -14.57 -7.36 -1.94
N SER A 70 -13.88 -8.47 -1.71
CA SER A 70 -13.98 -9.26 -0.47
C SER A 70 -12.77 -9.07 0.46
N GLY A 71 -11.58 -8.83 -0.09
CA GLY A 71 -10.33 -8.68 0.67
C GLY A 71 -9.72 -7.29 0.51
N ALA A 72 -9.61 -6.52 1.60
CA ALA A 72 -9.01 -5.19 1.61
C ALA A 72 -8.46 -4.80 2.97
N THR A 73 -7.51 -3.86 2.98
CA THR A 73 -7.00 -3.18 4.16
C THR A 73 -6.72 -1.71 3.84
N ASP A 74 -6.68 -0.84 4.85
CA ASP A 74 -6.09 0.49 4.75
C ASP A 74 -4.58 0.41 5.00
N ILE A 75 -3.83 1.37 4.48
CA ILE A 75 -2.39 1.46 4.68
C ILE A 75 -2.11 2.60 5.66
N THR A 76 -1.63 2.24 6.85
CA THR A 76 -1.34 3.20 7.93
C THR A 76 0.02 2.90 8.60
N GLY A 77 0.10 2.92 9.91
CA GLY A 77 1.34 2.93 10.69
C GLY A 77 2.30 1.75 10.48
N PHE A 78 1.83 0.60 10.00
CA PHE A 78 2.70 -0.55 9.70
C PHE A 78 3.30 -0.54 8.29
N GLY A 79 3.02 0.50 7.50
CA GLY A 79 3.46 0.59 6.12
C GLY A 79 2.75 -0.39 5.17
N LEU A 80 3.10 -0.33 3.89
CA LEU A 80 2.53 -1.21 2.87
C LEU A 80 2.78 -2.68 3.20
N ALA A 81 4.03 -3.05 3.49
CA ALA A 81 4.41 -4.44 3.75
C ALA A 81 3.72 -5.02 4.98
N GLY A 82 3.63 -4.26 6.09
CA GLY A 82 2.99 -4.73 7.32
C GLY A 82 1.48 -4.91 7.18
N HIS A 83 0.78 -4.03 6.45
CA HIS A 83 -0.65 -4.18 6.19
C HIS A 83 -0.95 -5.28 5.16
N ALA A 84 -0.13 -5.40 4.10
CA ALA A 84 -0.20 -6.52 3.16
C ALA A 84 0.00 -7.87 3.88
N LEU A 85 0.96 -7.95 4.81
CA LEU A 85 1.20 -9.14 5.61
C LEU A 85 -0.04 -9.55 6.44
N LYS A 86 -0.72 -8.58 7.06
CA LYS A 86 -1.97 -8.87 7.79
C LYS A 86 -3.05 -9.42 6.86
N MET A 87 -3.17 -8.86 5.65
CA MET A 87 -4.13 -9.33 4.65
C MET A 87 -3.79 -10.74 4.14
N ALA A 88 -2.51 -11.01 3.85
CA ALA A 88 -2.01 -12.31 3.45
C ALA A 88 -2.32 -13.39 4.51
N LYS A 89 -1.95 -13.13 5.78
CA LYS A 89 -2.20 -14.05 6.91
C LYS A 89 -3.68 -14.30 7.13
N ALA A 90 -4.50 -13.26 7.12
CA ALA A 90 -5.95 -13.39 7.30
C ALA A 90 -6.61 -14.24 6.20
N SER A 91 -6.10 -14.16 4.98
CA SER A 91 -6.57 -14.92 3.82
C SER A 91 -5.90 -16.29 3.66
N ARG A 92 -4.84 -16.58 4.40
CA ARG A 92 -3.97 -17.77 4.25
C ARG A 92 -3.42 -17.90 2.82
N MET A 93 -3.01 -16.78 2.24
CA MET A 93 -2.46 -16.67 0.88
C MET A 93 -1.11 -16.00 0.92
N SER A 94 -0.37 -16.04 -0.18
CA SER A 94 0.83 -15.26 -0.39
C SER A 94 0.56 -14.10 -1.33
N LEU A 95 1.22 -12.96 -1.12
CA LEU A 95 1.11 -11.78 -1.98
C LEU A 95 2.48 -11.47 -2.58
N LYS A 96 2.53 -11.23 -3.88
CA LYS A 96 3.70 -10.71 -4.57
C LYS A 96 3.49 -9.24 -4.88
N ILE A 97 4.43 -8.39 -4.46
CA ILE A 97 4.40 -6.94 -4.68
C ILE A 97 5.64 -6.53 -5.47
N ASN A 98 5.42 -5.81 -6.55
CA ASN A 98 6.41 -5.21 -7.40
C ASN A 98 6.66 -3.78 -6.92
N MET A 99 7.77 -3.52 -6.29
CA MET A 99 8.02 -2.22 -5.67
C MET A 99 8.21 -1.09 -6.68
N LYS A 100 8.64 -1.37 -7.91
CA LYS A 100 8.71 -0.39 -9.01
C LYS A 100 7.34 0.07 -9.50
N ASP A 101 6.29 -0.72 -9.27
CA ASP A 101 4.92 -0.37 -9.62
C ASP A 101 4.21 0.41 -8.51
N VAL A 102 4.78 0.44 -7.31
CA VAL A 102 4.21 1.18 -6.17
C VAL A 102 4.35 2.68 -6.41
N PRO A 103 3.25 3.44 -6.47
CA PRO A 103 3.32 4.88 -6.64
C PRO A 103 3.88 5.55 -5.38
N LEU A 104 4.82 6.48 -5.56
CA LEU A 104 5.50 7.19 -4.50
C LEU A 104 5.12 8.68 -4.48
N ILE A 105 5.18 9.29 -3.30
CA ILE A 105 4.95 10.73 -3.13
C ILE A 105 6.25 11.48 -3.44
N GLY A 106 6.21 12.39 -4.41
CA GLY A 106 7.32 13.28 -4.72
C GLY A 106 8.69 12.59 -4.75
N ASN A 107 9.66 13.20 -4.11
CA ASN A 107 11.05 12.70 -4.04
C ASN A 107 11.30 11.74 -2.86
N SER A 108 10.29 11.01 -2.36
CA SER A 108 10.46 10.12 -1.20
C SER A 108 11.54 9.05 -1.40
N TYR A 109 11.76 8.57 -2.63
CA TYR A 109 12.85 7.64 -2.94
C TYR A 109 14.23 8.28 -2.67
N GLN A 110 14.47 9.49 -3.18
CA GLN A 110 15.74 10.22 -3.01
C GLN A 110 15.94 10.66 -1.55
N LEU A 111 14.87 10.94 -0.83
CA LEU A 111 14.93 11.28 0.58
C LEU A 111 15.39 10.11 1.43
N ILE A 112 15.03 8.87 1.10
CA ILE A 112 15.58 7.66 1.75
C ILE A 112 17.06 7.54 1.48
N ASP A 113 17.50 7.75 0.24
CA ASP A 113 18.91 7.75 -0.15
C ASP A 113 19.73 8.78 0.65
N ALA A 114 19.11 9.94 0.92
CA ALA A 114 19.68 10.99 1.79
C ALA A 114 19.57 10.70 3.30
N GLY A 115 19.10 9.51 3.71
CA GLY A 115 19.00 9.09 5.10
C GLY A 115 17.73 9.54 5.83
N CYS A 116 16.74 10.11 5.15
CA CYS A 116 15.46 10.53 5.76
C CYS A 116 14.54 9.33 6.03
N ILE A 117 15.03 8.33 6.78
CA ILE A 117 14.28 7.12 7.09
C ILE A 117 13.67 7.24 8.49
N PRO A 118 12.32 7.25 8.63
CA PRO A 118 11.69 7.26 9.94
C PRO A 118 12.06 6.03 10.78
N GLY A 119 12.33 6.21 12.08
CA GLY A 119 12.59 5.08 12.98
C GLY A 119 11.45 4.05 13.03
N ALA A 120 10.23 4.44 12.64
CA ALA A 120 9.10 3.52 12.49
C ALA A 120 9.33 2.49 11.38
N SER A 121 10.00 2.86 10.27
CA SER A 121 10.28 1.95 9.15
C SER A 121 11.14 0.76 9.60
N PHE A 122 12.16 0.99 10.42
CA PHE A 122 12.99 -0.09 10.97
C PHE A 122 12.20 -1.02 11.89
N ARG A 123 11.37 -0.48 12.78
CA ARG A 123 10.51 -1.30 13.64
C ARG A 123 9.49 -2.12 12.86
N ASN A 124 8.96 -1.56 11.78
CA ASN A 124 8.03 -2.26 10.89
C ASN A 124 8.74 -3.38 10.13
N LEU A 125 9.98 -3.15 9.69
CA LEU A 125 10.82 -4.17 9.08
C LEU A 125 11.07 -5.33 10.06
N ASP A 126 11.59 -5.04 11.26
CA ASP A 126 11.87 -6.06 12.30
C ASP A 126 10.62 -6.90 12.62
N TYR A 127 9.44 -6.27 12.65
CA TYR A 127 8.17 -6.97 12.90
C TYR A 127 7.80 -7.95 11.79
N ALA A 128 8.06 -7.61 10.53
CA ALA A 128 7.50 -8.31 9.37
C ALA A 128 8.51 -9.20 8.63
N GLU A 129 9.82 -8.94 8.71
CA GLU A 129 10.85 -9.53 7.85
C GLU A 129 10.88 -11.06 7.83
N LYS A 130 10.60 -11.71 8.98
CA LYS A 130 10.55 -13.19 9.07
C LYS A 130 9.50 -13.84 8.17
N ASP A 131 8.46 -13.10 7.80
CA ASP A 131 7.32 -13.54 7.00
C ASP A 131 7.42 -13.06 5.54
N ILE A 132 8.51 -12.37 5.18
CA ILE A 132 8.74 -11.75 3.87
C ILE A 132 9.94 -12.39 3.20
N ASP A 133 9.80 -12.65 1.90
CA ASP A 133 10.89 -12.95 0.99
C ASP A 133 11.27 -11.68 0.22
N PHE A 134 12.55 -11.33 0.26
CA PHE A 134 13.09 -10.18 -0.45
C PHE A 134 13.89 -10.68 -1.65
N ALA A 135 13.56 -10.22 -2.86
CA ALA A 135 14.39 -10.53 -4.01
C ALA A 135 15.85 -10.07 -3.79
N GLU A 136 16.82 -10.85 -4.25
CA GLU A 136 18.23 -10.55 -4.06
C GLU A 136 18.66 -9.19 -4.63
N ASP A 137 17.99 -8.76 -5.72
CA ASP A 137 18.23 -7.48 -6.40
C ASP A 137 17.30 -6.35 -5.92
N LEU A 138 16.49 -6.58 -4.86
CA LEU A 138 15.58 -5.56 -4.37
C LEU A 138 16.33 -4.32 -3.90
N ASP A 139 16.02 -3.20 -4.51
CA ASP A 139 16.59 -1.91 -4.16
C ASP A 139 16.33 -1.54 -2.69
N TYR A 140 17.38 -1.08 -1.99
CA TYR A 140 17.30 -0.75 -0.56
C TYR A 140 16.27 0.35 -0.26
N ASN A 141 16.20 1.40 -1.09
CA ASN A 141 15.29 2.52 -0.86
C ASN A 141 13.85 2.06 -1.05
N LEU A 142 13.58 1.26 -2.08
CA LEU A 142 12.27 0.65 -2.31
C LEU A 142 11.88 -0.32 -1.18
N LYS A 143 12.85 -1.09 -0.67
CA LYS A 143 12.63 -1.93 0.51
C LYS A 143 12.19 -1.09 1.70
N MET A 144 12.91 -0.02 2.03
CA MET A 144 12.59 0.83 3.18
C MET A 144 11.26 1.57 3.04
N ILE A 145 10.91 2.00 1.83
CA ILE A 145 9.60 2.62 1.52
C ILE A 145 8.44 1.65 1.78
N ALA A 146 8.61 0.35 1.52
CA ALA A 146 7.57 -0.64 1.81
C ALA A 146 7.17 -0.68 3.29
N PHE A 147 8.07 -0.28 4.18
CA PHE A 147 7.87 -0.24 5.65
C PHE A 147 7.59 1.17 6.18
N ASP A 148 7.59 2.18 5.32
CA ASP A 148 7.32 3.56 5.73
C ASP A 148 5.90 3.71 6.30
N ALA A 149 5.82 4.24 7.53
CA ALA A 149 4.53 4.46 8.21
C ALA A 149 3.71 5.53 7.49
N GLN A 150 2.49 5.18 7.08
CA GLN A 150 1.61 6.10 6.38
C GLN A 150 0.63 6.78 7.34
N THR A 151 0.45 8.08 7.17
CA THR A 151 -0.63 8.84 7.80
C THR A 151 -1.79 8.95 6.80
N SER A 152 -2.95 8.39 7.15
CA SER A 152 -4.13 8.39 6.27
C SER A 152 -3.82 7.90 4.85
N GLY A 153 -3.07 6.81 4.72
CA GLY A 153 -2.72 6.24 3.43
C GLY A 153 -3.94 5.70 2.66
N GLY A 154 -3.66 5.08 1.52
CA GLY A 154 -4.70 4.52 0.64
C GLY A 154 -5.29 3.22 1.14
N LEU A 155 -6.09 2.62 0.28
CA LEU A 155 -6.59 1.25 0.44
C LEU A 155 -5.74 0.32 -0.42
N LEU A 156 -5.45 -0.87 0.11
CA LEU A 156 -4.94 -2.01 -0.62
C LEU A 156 -6.03 -3.06 -0.70
N PHE A 157 -6.37 -3.52 -1.88
CA PHE A 157 -7.38 -4.55 -2.08
C PHE A 157 -7.05 -5.45 -3.26
N SER A 158 -7.65 -6.64 -3.30
CA SER A 158 -7.52 -7.56 -4.42
C SER A 158 -8.75 -7.54 -5.32
N ALA A 159 -8.54 -7.69 -6.62
CA ALA A 159 -9.60 -7.74 -7.62
C ALA A 159 -9.28 -8.76 -8.72
N PRO A 160 -10.31 -9.41 -9.30
CA PRO A 160 -10.13 -10.28 -10.46
C PRO A 160 -9.47 -9.52 -11.63
N PRO A 161 -8.46 -10.11 -12.33
CA PRO A 161 -7.71 -9.43 -13.37
C PRO A 161 -8.57 -8.83 -14.48
N GLU A 162 -9.67 -9.49 -14.85
CA GLU A 162 -10.59 -9.05 -15.89
C GLU A 162 -11.38 -7.78 -15.50
N LYS A 163 -11.39 -7.40 -14.22
CA LYS A 163 -12.08 -6.20 -13.72
C LYS A 163 -11.14 -5.02 -13.45
N VAL A 164 -9.83 -5.24 -13.52
CA VAL A 164 -8.83 -4.23 -13.12
C VAL A 164 -8.98 -2.92 -13.89
N ASN A 165 -9.12 -2.98 -15.22
CA ASN A 165 -9.21 -1.77 -16.05
C ASN A 165 -10.44 -0.92 -15.67
N GLU A 166 -11.61 -1.55 -15.55
CA GLU A 166 -12.85 -0.88 -15.13
C GLU A 166 -12.71 -0.25 -13.73
N ILE A 167 -12.07 -0.98 -12.81
CA ILE A 167 -11.83 -0.51 -11.44
C ILE A 167 -10.89 0.70 -11.42
N LEU A 168 -9.79 0.67 -12.17
CA LEU A 168 -8.85 1.79 -12.25
C LEU A 168 -9.49 3.03 -12.90
N GLU A 169 -10.33 2.86 -13.92
CA GLU A 169 -11.08 3.96 -14.53
C GLU A 169 -12.05 4.60 -13.52
N ASP A 170 -12.77 3.80 -12.74
CA ASP A 170 -13.67 4.30 -11.70
C ASP A 170 -12.92 5.01 -10.58
N LEU A 171 -11.77 4.47 -10.14
CA LEU A 171 -10.92 5.09 -9.13
C LEU A 171 -10.40 6.44 -9.62
N ASN A 172 -9.89 6.50 -10.85
CA ASN A 172 -9.40 7.74 -11.48
C ASN A 172 -10.52 8.80 -11.58
N SER A 173 -11.68 8.41 -12.06
CA SER A 173 -12.86 9.29 -12.20
C SER A 173 -13.35 9.79 -10.83
N SER A 174 -13.05 9.06 -9.75
CA SER A 174 -13.41 9.41 -8.37
C SER A 174 -12.33 10.25 -7.66
N GLY A 175 -11.27 10.67 -8.37
CA GLY A 175 -10.18 11.50 -7.86
C GLY A 175 -9.00 10.71 -7.24
N LEU A 176 -8.99 9.38 -7.33
CA LEU A 176 -7.88 8.52 -6.93
C LEU A 176 -6.98 8.22 -8.14
N ILE A 177 -6.48 9.27 -8.78
CA ILE A 177 -5.78 9.25 -10.08
C ILE A 177 -4.45 8.48 -10.08
N ASN A 178 -3.86 8.27 -8.91
CA ASN A 178 -2.59 7.54 -8.75
C ASN A 178 -2.81 6.06 -8.37
N SER A 179 -4.04 5.54 -8.50
CA SER A 179 -4.33 4.14 -8.23
C SER A 179 -3.60 3.25 -9.23
N LYS A 180 -2.93 2.20 -8.71
CA LYS A 180 -2.13 1.29 -9.53
C LYS A 180 -2.28 -0.16 -9.10
N VAL A 181 -2.12 -1.07 -10.06
CA VAL A 181 -1.79 -2.47 -9.77
C VAL A 181 -0.34 -2.52 -9.32
N ILE A 182 -0.09 -3.11 -8.16
CA ILE A 182 1.25 -3.22 -7.57
C ILE A 182 1.71 -4.66 -7.39
N GLY A 183 0.92 -5.62 -7.82
CA GLY A 183 1.24 -7.04 -7.66
C GLY A 183 0.03 -7.93 -7.81
N TYR A 184 0.12 -9.13 -7.27
CA TYR A 184 -0.94 -10.13 -7.36
C TYR A 184 -0.93 -11.11 -6.19
N VAL A 185 -2.05 -11.81 -6.03
CA VAL A 185 -2.24 -12.86 -5.01
C VAL A 185 -1.77 -14.21 -5.55
N MET A 186 -0.98 -14.91 -4.77
CA MET A 186 -0.45 -16.24 -5.06
C MET A 186 -1.14 -17.29 -4.19
N VAL A 187 -1.06 -18.55 -4.62
CA VAL A 187 -1.30 -19.68 -3.71
C VAL A 187 -0.33 -19.60 -2.53
N PRO A 188 -0.66 -20.24 -1.37
CA PRO A 188 0.24 -20.24 -0.22
C PRO A 188 1.63 -20.75 -0.58
N GLY A 189 2.65 -19.93 -0.30
CA GLY A 189 4.07 -20.25 -0.43
C GLY A 189 4.75 -20.36 0.93
N GLU A 190 6.09 -20.43 0.94
CA GLU A 190 6.89 -20.48 2.18
C GLU A 190 6.79 -19.19 2.99
N LYS A 191 6.62 -18.06 2.31
CA LYS A 191 6.44 -16.74 2.91
C LYS A 191 5.08 -16.15 2.53
N TYR A 192 4.60 -15.24 3.37
CA TYR A 192 3.33 -14.56 3.11
C TYR A 192 3.48 -13.41 2.12
N ILE A 193 4.63 -12.76 2.08
CA ILE A 193 4.90 -11.62 1.18
C ILE A 193 6.18 -11.90 0.40
N TYR A 194 6.17 -11.56 -0.88
CA TYR A 194 7.32 -11.55 -1.79
C TYR A 194 7.48 -10.13 -2.33
N LEU A 195 8.57 -9.45 -1.94
CA LEU A 195 8.89 -8.10 -2.42
C LEU A 195 9.96 -8.17 -3.50
N ASN A 196 9.64 -7.66 -4.67
CA ASN A 196 10.52 -7.63 -5.85
C ASN A 196 10.69 -6.17 -6.34
N ASN A 197 11.70 -5.97 -7.23
CA ASN A 197 11.83 -4.73 -7.98
C ASN A 197 10.71 -4.51 -8.99
#